data_3bc070bbd8f97a4718542c42db233ffc
#
_entry.id   3bc070bbd8f97a4718542c42db233ffc
#
_cell.length_a   1.000
_cell.length_b   1.000
_cell.length_c   1.000
_cell.angle_alpha   90.00
_cell.angle_beta   90.00
_cell.angle_gamma   90.00
#
_symmetry.space_group_name_H-M   'P 1'
#
loop_
_entity.id
_entity.type
_entity.pdbx_description
1 polymer ?
#
loop_
_entity_poly.entity_id
_entity_poly.type
_entity_poly.pdbx_seq_one_letter_code
_entity_poly.pdbx_strand_id
1 'polypeptide(L)'
;MFFCIIEVIKSIICEKANKKKEGIMGNVKRIYVEKKDDYAVKGRELQEDIANYLSIANVKKVRELIRYDGENISEETFEIACKTVFSEPPVDILYLEEFPQKEGDRSFSVEFLPGQFDQRADSAVQCVRFLNEEENPIIKTAVTYVIEGGISDEELDKIKAYCINPVDSRETGME
;
A
#
# COMPACT_ATOMS: atom_id res chain seq x y z
N MET A 1 16.65 -27.15 -3.13
CA MET A 1 16.80 -25.82 -3.77
C MET A 1 15.82 -24.77 -3.25
N PHE A 2 14.68 -25.15 -2.64
CA PHE A 2 13.72 -24.23 -2.03
C PHE A 2 14.12 -23.72 -0.63
N PHE A 3 14.94 -24.42 0.11
CA PHE A 3 15.40 -24.05 1.45
C PHE A 3 16.34 -22.82 1.47
N CYS A 4 17.12 -22.64 0.42
CA CYS A 4 18.11 -21.57 0.32
C CYS A 4 17.49 -20.18 0.08
N ILE A 5 16.34 -20.11 -0.59
CA ILE A 5 15.65 -18.86 -0.89
C ILE A 5 14.98 -18.29 0.38
N ILE A 6 14.47 -19.15 1.24
CA ILE A 6 13.83 -18.73 2.51
C ILE A 6 14.88 -18.19 3.49
N GLU A 7 16.08 -18.76 3.52
CA GLU A 7 17.17 -18.25 4.37
C GLU A 7 17.77 -16.94 3.87
N VAL A 8 17.85 -16.74 2.56
CA VAL A 8 18.30 -15.47 1.98
C VAL A 8 17.28 -14.36 2.24
N ILE A 9 15.99 -14.66 2.13
CA ILE A 9 14.92 -13.69 2.43
C ILE A 9 14.91 -13.37 3.93
N LYS A 10 15.11 -14.35 4.82
CA LYS A 10 15.23 -14.13 6.27
C LYS A 10 16.47 -13.30 6.63
N SER A 11 17.60 -13.53 5.97
CA SER A 11 18.84 -12.76 6.20
C SER A 11 18.68 -11.30 5.76
N ILE A 12 18.07 -11.03 4.61
CA ILE A 12 17.82 -9.67 4.10
C ILE A 12 16.83 -8.92 4.99
N ILE A 13 15.80 -9.60 5.50
CA ILE A 13 14.82 -9.04 6.42
C ILE A 13 15.47 -8.74 7.79
N CYS A 14 16.32 -9.63 8.29
CA CYS A 14 17.01 -9.48 9.57
C CYS A 14 18.09 -8.38 9.56
N GLU A 15 18.84 -8.20 8.47
CA GLU A 15 19.84 -7.12 8.36
C GLU A 15 19.21 -5.73 8.24
N LYS A 16 18.06 -5.58 7.58
CA LYS A 16 17.33 -4.32 7.49
C LYS A 16 16.64 -3.94 8.81
N ALA A 17 16.16 -4.90 9.57
CA ALA A 17 15.54 -4.68 10.88
C ALA A 17 16.52 -4.19 11.95
N ASN A 18 17.82 -4.52 11.85
CA ASN A 18 18.83 -4.13 12.83
C ASN A 18 19.39 -2.70 12.65
N LYS A 19 19.06 -1.99 11.58
CA LYS A 19 19.57 -0.63 11.32
C LYS A 19 18.68 0.51 11.81
N LYS A 20 17.53 0.22 12.45
CA LYS A 20 16.61 1.27 12.94
C LYS A 20 16.15 1.01 14.37
N LYS A 21 17.11 0.90 15.31
CA LYS A 21 16.83 1.05 16.75
C LYS A 21 17.38 2.40 17.19
N GLU A 22 16.45 3.37 17.29
CA GLU A 22 16.43 4.43 18.32
C GLU A 22 15.32 5.43 17.97
N GLY A 23 14.28 5.47 18.80
CA GLY A 23 13.22 6.47 18.74
C GLY A 23 11.89 5.90 19.23
N ILE A 24 11.49 6.26 20.43
CA ILE A 24 10.19 5.92 21.05
C ILE A 24 9.09 6.68 20.30
N MET A 25 8.54 6.06 19.27
CA MET A 25 7.21 6.30 18.74
C MET A 25 6.66 4.92 18.39
N GLY A 26 5.35 4.69 18.59
CA GLY A 26 4.74 3.40 18.35
C GLY A 26 5.21 2.82 17.02
N ASN A 27 5.67 1.58 17.04
CA ASN A 27 6.32 0.95 15.90
C ASN A 27 5.26 0.68 14.80
N VAL A 28 4.98 1.69 13.98
CA VAL A 28 4.08 1.58 12.82
C VAL A 28 4.74 0.67 11.80
N LYS A 29 4.07 -0.42 11.46
CA LYS A 29 4.47 -1.33 10.39
C LYS A 29 3.68 -0.98 9.15
N ARG A 30 4.37 -0.57 8.10
CA ARG A 30 3.76 -0.20 6.83
C ARG A 30 3.89 -1.33 5.82
N ILE A 31 2.80 -1.63 5.15
CA ILE A 31 2.79 -2.57 4.03
C ILE A 31 2.04 -1.98 2.85
N TYR A 32 2.45 -2.39 1.66
CA TYR A 32 1.78 -2.10 0.42
C TYR A 32 1.40 -3.40 -0.27
N VAL A 33 0.18 -3.49 -0.74
CA VAL A 33 -0.36 -4.67 -1.42
C VAL A 33 -0.82 -4.28 -2.81
N GLU A 34 -0.24 -4.90 -3.82
CA GLU A 34 -0.51 -4.66 -5.23
C GLU A 34 -1.07 -5.92 -5.88
N LYS A 35 -2.10 -5.79 -6.69
CA LYS A 35 -2.57 -6.91 -7.51
C LYS A 35 -1.55 -7.23 -8.60
N LYS A 36 -1.27 -8.53 -8.81
CA LYS A 36 -0.47 -8.98 -9.96
C LYS A 36 -1.12 -8.52 -11.26
N ASP A 37 -0.33 -8.34 -12.31
CA ASP A 37 -0.77 -7.74 -13.57
C ASP A 37 -2.08 -8.32 -14.13
N ASP A 38 -2.27 -9.64 -14.06
CA ASP A 38 -3.49 -10.30 -14.55
C ASP A 38 -4.75 -9.88 -13.78
N TYR A 39 -4.59 -9.46 -12.53
CA TYR A 39 -5.67 -9.08 -11.61
C TYR A 39 -5.77 -7.57 -11.36
N ALA A 40 -4.86 -6.76 -11.93
CA ALA A 40 -4.78 -5.32 -11.73
C ALA A 40 -5.85 -4.54 -12.54
N VAL A 41 -7.13 -4.89 -12.37
CA VAL A 41 -8.25 -4.31 -13.14
C VAL A 41 -8.38 -2.82 -12.89
N LYS A 42 -8.37 -2.38 -11.63
CA LYS A 42 -8.55 -0.97 -11.26
C LYS A 42 -7.46 -0.06 -11.80
N GLY A 43 -6.20 -0.53 -11.80
CA GLY A 43 -5.10 0.23 -12.39
C GLY A 43 -5.30 0.44 -13.90
N ARG A 44 -5.80 -0.59 -14.61
CA ARG A 44 -6.12 -0.48 -16.05
C ARG A 44 -7.30 0.44 -16.31
N GLU A 45 -8.38 0.32 -15.53
CA GLU A 45 -9.55 1.20 -15.63
C GLU A 45 -9.15 2.65 -15.41
N LEU A 46 -8.36 2.95 -14.37
CA LEU A 46 -7.88 4.30 -14.12
C LEU A 46 -6.96 4.81 -15.26
N GLN A 47 -6.12 3.95 -15.82
CA GLN A 47 -5.30 4.32 -16.98
C GLN A 47 -6.17 4.70 -18.18
N GLU A 48 -7.22 3.94 -18.45
CA GLU A 48 -8.20 4.24 -19.52
C GLU A 48 -8.94 5.55 -19.25
N ASP A 49 -9.36 5.78 -18.01
CA ASP A 49 -10.02 7.02 -17.60
C ASP A 49 -9.11 8.24 -17.77
N ILE A 50 -7.86 8.12 -17.37
CA ILE A 50 -6.86 9.20 -17.56
C ILE A 50 -6.68 9.53 -19.05
N ALA A 51 -6.62 8.52 -19.89
CA ALA A 51 -6.48 8.75 -21.34
C ALA A 51 -7.75 9.36 -21.95
N ASN A 52 -8.92 8.83 -21.60
CA ASN A 52 -10.19 9.19 -22.25
C ASN A 52 -10.83 10.46 -21.70
N TYR A 53 -10.78 10.67 -20.38
CA TYR A 53 -11.45 11.83 -19.74
C TYR A 53 -10.50 13.00 -19.47
N LEU A 54 -9.23 12.70 -19.09
CA LEU A 54 -8.26 13.75 -18.82
C LEU A 54 -7.40 14.11 -20.04
N SER A 55 -7.50 13.33 -21.12
CA SER A 55 -6.74 13.52 -22.37
C SER A 55 -5.21 13.51 -22.15
N ILE A 56 -4.73 12.69 -21.18
CA ILE A 56 -3.31 12.53 -20.89
C ILE A 56 -2.84 11.22 -21.52
N ALA A 57 -2.12 11.31 -22.63
CA ALA A 57 -1.70 10.16 -23.43
C ALA A 57 -0.37 9.53 -23.01
N ASN A 58 0.42 10.21 -22.19
CA ASN A 58 1.78 9.80 -21.84
C ASN A 58 1.85 8.75 -20.71
N VAL A 59 0.73 8.39 -20.13
CA VAL A 59 0.65 7.36 -19.07
C VAL A 59 0.80 5.97 -19.68
N LYS A 60 1.87 5.27 -19.29
CA LYS A 60 2.18 3.93 -19.78
C LYS A 60 1.50 2.84 -18.96
N LYS A 61 1.44 3.03 -17.65
CA LYS A 61 0.83 2.11 -16.70
C LYS A 61 0.40 2.88 -15.46
N VAL A 62 -0.72 2.48 -14.88
CA VAL A 62 -1.14 2.90 -13.55
C VAL A 62 -1.13 1.69 -12.64
N ARG A 63 -0.45 1.80 -11.50
CA ARG A 63 -0.43 0.80 -10.44
C ARG A 63 -1.24 1.32 -9.26
N GLU A 64 -2.13 0.50 -8.73
CA GLU A 64 -2.87 0.77 -7.50
C GLU A 64 -2.37 -0.16 -6.40
N LEU A 65 -1.85 0.41 -5.33
CA LEU A 65 -1.39 -0.32 -4.16
C LEU A 65 -2.26 0.06 -2.97
N ILE A 66 -2.69 -0.92 -2.20
CA ILE A 66 -3.35 -0.67 -0.93
C ILE A 66 -2.26 -0.58 0.15
N ARG A 67 -2.21 0.58 0.83
CA ARG A 67 -1.33 0.79 1.98
C ARG A 67 -2.08 0.46 3.27
N TYR A 68 -1.43 -0.27 4.15
CA TYR A 68 -1.85 -0.46 5.53
C TYR A 68 -0.74 0.03 6.45
N ASP A 69 -1.11 0.86 7.41
CA ASP A 69 -0.26 1.31 8.51
C ASP A 69 -0.81 0.68 9.79
N GLY A 70 -0.10 -0.30 10.34
CA GLY A 70 -0.52 -1.08 11.50
C GLY A 70 0.34 -0.83 12.73
N GLU A 71 -0.31 -0.59 13.87
CA GLU A 71 0.31 -0.45 15.18
C GLU A 71 -0.25 -1.48 16.16
N ASN A 72 0.50 -1.78 17.21
CA ASN A 72 0.11 -2.70 18.28
C ASN A 72 -0.19 -4.11 17.77
N ILE A 73 0.63 -4.59 16.84
CA ILE A 73 0.57 -5.95 16.31
C ILE A 73 1.93 -6.61 16.58
N SER A 74 1.93 -7.75 17.28
CA SER A 74 3.15 -8.52 17.52
C SER A 74 3.78 -9.01 16.22
N GLU A 75 5.07 -9.31 16.23
CA GLU A 75 5.78 -9.77 15.03
C GLU A 75 5.18 -11.07 14.49
N GLU A 76 4.85 -12.00 15.37
CA GLU A 76 4.25 -13.28 15.01
C GLU A 76 2.88 -13.12 14.34
N THR A 77 1.99 -12.34 14.96
CA THR A 77 0.66 -12.04 14.39
C THR A 77 0.77 -11.28 13.07
N PHE A 78 1.71 -10.33 12.98
CA PHE A 78 1.93 -9.55 11.77
C PHE A 78 2.40 -10.43 10.59
N GLU A 79 3.32 -11.36 10.81
CA GLU A 79 3.77 -12.30 9.77
C GLU A 79 2.63 -13.18 9.23
N ILE A 80 1.72 -13.61 10.11
CA ILE A 80 0.54 -14.37 9.71
C ILE A 80 -0.44 -13.46 8.96
N ALA A 81 -0.71 -12.26 9.51
CA ALA A 81 -1.64 -11.30 8.92
C ALA A 81 -1.21 -10.84 7.51
N CYS A 82 0.09 -10.71 7.25
CA CYS A 82 0.61 -10.40 5.93
C CYS A 82 0.15 -11.39 4.85
N LYS A 83 -0.08 -12.65 5.20
CA LYS A 83 -0.43 -13.73 4.26
C LYS A 83 -1.92 -14.11 4.28
N THR A 84 -2.68 -13.63 5.27
CA THR A 84 -4.06 -14.08 5.49
C THR A 84 -5.06 -12.94 5.63
N VAL A 85 -4.62 -11.76 6.07
CA VAL A 85 -5.47 -10.59 6.30
C VAL A 85 -5.21 -9.50 5.27
N PHE A 86 -3.93 -9.11 5.13
CA PHE A 86 -3.57 -7.98 4.28
C PHE A 86 -3.43 -8.33 2.82
N SER A 87 -3.05 -9.56 2.48
CA SER A 87 -2.87 -9.98 1.10
C SER A 87 -3.36 -11.40 0.84
N GLU A 88 -3.63 -11.67 -0.43
CA GLU A 88 -3.91 -13.00 -0.98
C GLU A 88 -2.73 -13.43 -1.88
N PRO A 89 -1.74 -14.19 -1.39
CA PRO A 89 -0.50 -14.49 -2.10
C PRO A 89 -0.64 -15.01 -3.54
N PRO A 90 -1.72 -15.75 -3.92
CA PRO A 90 -1.91 -16.17 -5.30
C PRO A 90 -2.11 -15.01 -6.28
N VAL A 91 -2.74 -13.92 -5.85
CA VAL A 91 -3.16 -12.79 -6.71
C VAL A 91 -2.49 -11.46 -6.35
N ASP A 92 -1.84 -11.39 -5.18
CA ASP A 92 -1.21 -10.18 -4.66
C ASP A 92 0.31 -10.29 -4.60
N ILE A 93 0.94 -9.12 -4.62
CA ILE A 93 2.34 -8.89 -4.25
C ILE A 93 2.33 -7.98 -3.03
N LEU A 94 3.03 -8.38 -1.97
CA LEU A 94 3.16 -7.60 -0.74
C LEU A 94 4.56 -7.03 -0.63
N TYR A 95 4.64 -5.75 -0.30
CA TYR A 95 5.88 -5.04 -0.03
C TYR A 95 5.87 -4.52 1.40
N LEU A 96 7.01 -4.61 2.07
CA LEU A 96 7.21 -4.10 3.43
C LEU A 96 7.93 -2.76 3.36
N GLU A 97 7.38 -1.74 4.02
CA GLU A 97 7.90 -0.38 4.15
C GLU A 97 8.04 0.40 2.84
N GLU A 98 8.58 -0.21 1.80
CA GLU A 98 8.83 0.42 0.51
C GLU A 98 8.43 -0.52 -0.65
N PHE A 99 8.04 0.06 -1.76
CA PHE A 99 7.74 -0.67 -3.00
C PHE A 99 8.60 -0.13 -4.16
N PRO A 100 8.88 -0.95 -5.19
CA PRO A 100 9.74 -0.53 -6.30
C PRO A 100 9.07 0.55 -7.15
N GLN A 101 9.80 1.63 -7.41
CA GLN A 101 9.47 2.70 -8.35
C GLN A 101 10.63 2.89 -9.33
N LYS A 102 10.33 3.28 -10.56
CA LYS A 102 11.32 3.61 -11.58
C LYS A 102 11.61 5.11 -11.54
N GLU A 103 12.76 5.49 -12.04
CA GLU A 103 13.06 6.91 -12.24
C GLU A 103 12.04 7.55 -13.22
N GLY A 104 11.44 8.65 -12.81
CA GLY A 104 10.39 9.34 -13.56
C GLY A 104 8.97 8.89 -13.27
N ASP A 105 8.76 7.85 -12.46
CA ASP A 105 7.43 7.51 -11.96
C ASP A 105 6.95 8.59 -10.97
N ARG A 106 5.65 8.85 -10.99
CA ARG A 106 5.00 9.78 -10.04
C ARG A 106 4.04 8.98 -9.16
N SER A 107 4.07 9.28 -7.87
CA SER A 107 3.19 8.58 -6.92
C SER A 107 2.54 9.55 -5.93
N PHE A 108 1.34 9.20 -5.50
CA PHE A 108 0.62 9.88 -4.42
C PHE A 108 -0.28 8.89 -3.70
N SER A 109 -0.61 9.19 -2.45
CA SER A 109 -1.49 8.36 -1.64
C SER A 109 -2.74 9.13 -1.23
N VAL A 110 -3.86 8.43 -1.20
CA VAL A 110 -5.17 8.97 -0.83
C VAL A 110 -5.70 8.20 0.37
N GLU A 111 -6.06 8.92 1.42
CA GLU A 111 -6.67 8.38 2.63
C GLU A 111 -8.05 8.99 2.88
N PHE A 112 -8.88 8.32 3.67
CA PHE A 112 -10.13 8.91 4.13
C PHE A 112 -9.89 10.07 5.09
N LEU A 113 -10.78 11.07 5.04
CA LEU A 113 -10.78 12.17 6.00
C LEU A 113 -11.03 11.65 7.43
N PRO A 114 -10.49 12.32 8.45
CA PRO A 114 -10.79 12.00 9.84
C PRO A 114 -12.29 12.02 10.10
N GLY A 115 -12.82 10.94 10.69
CA GLY A 115 -14.24 10.78 10.96
C GLY A 115 -15.01 10.03 9.87
N GLN A 116 -14.44 9.79 8.73
CA GLN A 116 -14.99 8.87 7.73
C GLN A 116 -14.75 7.41 8.14
N PHE A 117 -15.71 6.54 7.83
CA PHE A 117 -15.60 5.12 8.11
C PHE A 117 -14.74 4.41 7.08
N ASP A 118 -13.61 3.86 7.52
CA ASP A 118 -12.72 3.03 6.71
C ASP A 118 -13.08 1.55 6.91
N GLN A 119 -13.93 1.03 6.03
CA GLN A 119 -14.37 -0.37 6.08
C GLN A 119 -13.21 -1.35 5.96
N ARG A 120 -12.19 -1.02 5.18
CA ARG A 120 -11.02 -1.89 4.98
C ARG A 120 -10.18 -1.98 6.24
N ALA A 121 -9.92 -0.83 6.88
CA ALA A 121 -9.20 -0.78 8.14
C ALA A 121 -9.96 -1.52 9.24
N ASP A 122 -11.29 -1.30 9.36
CA ASP A 122 -12.12 -1.98 10.34
C ASP A 122 -12.12 -3.50 10.15
N SER A 123 -12.29 -3.97 8.92
CA SER A 123 -12.23 -5.40 8.61
C SER A 123 -10.86 -6.01 8.93
N ALA A 124 -9.78 -5.29 8.63
CA ALA A 124 -8.42 -5.74 8.96
C ALA A 124 -8.20 -5.84 10.47
N VAL A 125 -8.66 -4.85 11.25
CA VAL A 125 -8.62 -4.88 12.72
C VAL A 125 -9.35 -6.11 13.26
N GLN A 126 -10.54 -6.39 12.76
CA GLN A 126 -11.32 -7.55 13.20
C GLN A 126 -10.60 -8.86 12.87
N CYS A 127 -10.05 -8.99 11.65
CA CYS A 127 -9.32 -10.19 11.25
C CYS A 127 -8.04 -10.40 12.06
N VAL A 128 -7.29 -9.34 12.38
CA VAL A 128 -6.10 -9.45 13.23
C VAL A 128 -6.48 -9.90 14.64
N ARG A 129 -7.59 -9.39 15.21
CA ARG A 129 -8.11 -9.84 16.49
C ARG A 129 -8.56 -11.31 16.49
N PHE A 130 -9.03 -11.83 15.36
CA PHE A 130 -9.31 -13.28 15.24
C PHE A 130 -8.05 -14.13 15.25
N LEU A 131 -6.92 -13.59 14.80
CA LEU A 131 -5.64 -14.30 14.87
C LEU A 131 -5.09 -14.29 16.30
N ASN A 132 -5.28 -13.19 17.04
CA ASN A 132 -4.83 -13.04 18.41
C ASN A 132 -5.73 -12.07 19.17
N GLU A 133 -6.58 -12.59 20.04
CA GLU A 133 -7.58 -11.83 20.80
C GLU A 133 -6.96 -10.88 21.85
N GLU A 134 -5.71 -11.11 22.24
CA GLU A 134 -5.01 -10.27 23.23
C GLU A 134 -4.49 -8.96 22.61
N GLU A 135 -4.43 -8.87 21.28
CA GLU A 135 -3.95 -7.68 20.59
C GLU A 135 -5.04 -6.61 20.44
N ASN A 136 -4.62 -5.36 20.48
CA ASN A 136 -5.48 -4.22 20.19
C ASN A 136 -4.92 -3.40 19.03
N PRO A 137 -4.98 -3.95 17.79
CA PRO A 137 -4.39 -3.33 16.64
C PRO A 137 -5.06 -2.00 16.29
N ILE A 138 -4.26 -1.03 15.86
CA ILE A 138 -4.70 0.20 15.23
C ILE A 138 -4.26 0.12 13.77
N ILE A 139 -5.20 0.12 12.85
CA ILE A 139 -4.90 0.00 11.41
C ILE A 139 -5.53 1.19 10.69
N LYS A 140 -4.75 1.82 9.83
CA LYS A 140 -5.21 2.82 8.87
C LYS A 140 -4.92 2.33 7.47
N THR A 141 -5.73 2.74 6.49
CA THR A 141 -5.47 2.41 5.10
C THR A 141 -5.40 3.65 4.22
N ALA A 142 -4.67 3.52 3.14
CA ALA A 142 -4.64 4.49 2.06
C ALA A 142 -4.53 3.74 0.73
N VAL A 143 -4.93 4.38 -0.34
CA VAL A 143 -4.69 3.90 -1.70
C VAL A 143 -3.52 4.69 -2.28
N THR A 144 -2.48 3.99 -2.69
CA THR A 144 -1.31 4.59 -3.32
C THR A 144 -1.38 4.34 -4.82
N TYR A 145 -1.35 5.41 -5.59
CA TYR A 145 -1.28 5.36 -7.04
C TYR A 145 0.13 5.63 -7.51
N VAL A 146 0.62 4.82 -8.43
CA VAL A 146 1.90 5.01 -9.10
C VAL A 146 1.63 5.16 -10.59
N ILE A 147 1.99 6.30 -11.14
CA ILE A 147 1.80 6.63 -12.54
C ILE A 147 3.13 6.47 -13.26
N GLU A 148 3.23 5.43 -14.07
CA GLU A 148 4.41 5.19 -14.92
C GLU A 148 4.27 5.97 -16.23
N GLY A 149 5.24 6.81 -16.54
CA GLY A 149 5.27 7.62 -17.73
C GLY A 149 5.81 9.02 -17.45
N GLY A 150 6.19 9.73 -18.49
CA GLY A 150 6.72 11.09 -18.34
C GLY A 150 5.58 12.11 -18.26
N ILE A 151 4.87 12.19 -17.14
CA ILE A 151 3.80 13.18 -16.90
C ILE A 151 4.34 14.43 -16.22
N SER A 152 3.77 15.59 -16.56
CA SER A 152 4.09 16.86 -15.92
C SER A 152 3.42 17.00 -14.54
N ASP A 153 3.84 18.01 -13.76
CA ASP A 153 3.21 18.30 -12.48
C ASP A 153 1.74 18.70 -12.66
N GLU A 154 1.42 19.47 -13.72
CA GLU A 154 0.05 19.88 -14.04
C GLU A 154 -0.84 18.68 -14.41
N GLU A 155 -0.30 17.69 -15.11
CA GLU A 155 -1.01 16.45 -15.43
C GLU A 155 -1.23 15.61 -14.18
N LEU A 156 -0.22 15.53 -13.30
CA LEU A 156 -0.35 14.86 -12.02
C LEU A 156 -1.45 15.49 -11.15
N ASP A 157 -1.52 16.82 -11.10
CA ASP A 157 -2.55 17.53 -10.32
C ASP A 157 -3.96 17.25 -10.87
N LYS A 158 -4.13 17.13 -12.18
CA LYS A 158 -5.40 16.70 -12.78
C LYS A 158 -5.78 15.27 -12.40
N ILE A 159 -4.81 14.35 -12.40
CA ILE A 159 -5.03 12.96 -11.97
C ILE A 159 -5.40 12.91 -10.49
N LYS A 160 -4.70 13.66 -9.64
CA LYS A 160 -5.04 13.76 -8.21
C LYS A 160 -6.47 14.29 -8.01
N ALA A 161 -6.84 15.36 -8.71
CA ALA A 161 -8.19 15.92 -8.63
C ALA A 161 -9.27 14.93 -9.10
N TYR A 162 -8.96 14.03 -10.01
CA TYR A 162 -9.85 12.96 -10.44
C TYR A 162 -9.97 11.83 -9.39
N CYS A 163 -8.87 11.46 -8.76
CA CYS A 163 -8.83 10.35 -7.79
C CYS A 163 -9.29 10.75 -6.38
N ILE A 164 -9.18 12.02 -6.00
CA ILE A 164 -9.47 12.51 -4.66
C ILE A 164 -10.84 13.18 -4.64
N ASN A 165 -11.77 12.62 -3.88
CA ASN A 165 -13.03 13.28 -3.58
C ASN A 165 -12.87 14.12 -2.29
N PRO A 166 -12.87 15.46 -2.36
CA PRO A 166 -12.60 16.30 -1.19
C PRO A 166 -13.67 16.24 -0.09
N VAL A 167 -14.78 15.56 -0.36
CA VAL A 167 -15.86 15.35 0.64
C VAL A 167 -15.52 14.22 1.63
N ASP A 168 -14.76 13.22 1.18
CA ASP A 168 -14.48 12.01 1.97
C ASP A 168 -13.00 11.64 2.06
N SER A 169 -12.17 12.20 1.19
CA SER A 169 -10.76 11.80 1.08
C SER A 169 -9.82 12.99 0.87
N ARG A 170 -8.55 12.74 1.12
CA ARG A 170 -7.47 13.70 0.93
C ARG A 170 -6.18 13.01 0.53
N GLU A 171 -5.25 13.79 -0.03
CA GLU A 171 -3.87 13.33 -0.18
C GLU A 171 -3.20 13.17 1.19
N THR A 172 -2.42 12.10 1.34
CA THR A 172 -1.61 11.84 2.53
C THR A 172 -0.15 11.63 2.14
N GLY A 173 0.76 11.94 3.05
CA GLY A 173 2.19 11.74 2.83
C GLY A 173 2.57 10.28 2.65
N MET A 174 3.68 10.06 1.97
CA MET A 174 4.31 8.74 1.81
C MET A 174 5.24 8.40 2.98
N GLU A 175 5.50 9.38 3.87
CA GLU A 175 6.37 9.27 5.03
C GLU A 175 5.67 8.65 6.24
#